data_aa9b002d52c768d2b4c2e672c26292bc
#
_entry.id   aa9b002d52c768d2b4c2e672c26292bc
#
_cell.length_a   1.000
_cell.length_b   1.000
_cell.length_c   1.000
_cell.angle_alpha   90.00
_cell.angle_beta   90.00
_cell.angle_gamma   90.00
#
_symmetry.space_group_name_H-M   'P 1'
#
loop_
_entity.id
_entity.type
_entity.pdbx_description
1 polymer ?
#
loop_
_entity_poly.entity_id
_entity_poly.type
_entity_poly.pdbx_seq_one_letter_code
_entity_poly.pdbx_strand_id
1 'polypeptide(L)'
;DDLEYKEQLRPMYMDYHKKLSEINEEKIQEDYENWKESKQFITELENKIKINESKTKSLNHHNQDLMKFTYDENCEFCIKNGKEQIHEQEEIKNKIDELYSEHSDLTAKYKMTSYKLEKLGDADERNREFKIFSDELNQIQHDAVKIGGKISTQESRLKHIESELTSVESSVKRYYELEEKIENNNKLNDKISDLTTEISKLQMEAIEVDKRY
;
A
#
# COMPACT_ATOMS: atom_id res chain seq x y z
N ASP A 1 -23.43 -6.15 8.96
CA ASP A 1 -22.05 -6.66 8.84
C ASP A 1 -21.16 -5.77 7.95
N ASP A 2 -21.51 -5.53 6.65
CA ASP A 2 -20.70 -4.69 5.76
C ASP A 2 -20.70 -3.19 6.16
N LEU A 3 -21.80 -2.69 6.70
CA LEU A 3 -21.92 -1.32 7.25
C LEU A 3 -21.10 -1.16 8.53
N GLU A 4 -21.18 -2.11 9.44
CA GLU A 4 -20.44 -2.14 10.68
C GLU A 4 -18.93 -2.22 10.41
N TYR A 5 -18.52 -3.04 9.44
CA TYR A 5 -17.12 -3.12 9.01
C TYR A 5 -16.62 -1.81 8.39
N LYS A 6 -17.43 -1.12 7.59
CA LYS A 6 -17.12 0.21 7.05
C LYS A 6 -16.94 1.25 8.16
N GLU A 7 -17.76 1.21 9.20
CA GLU A 7 -17.63 2.11 10.34
C GLU A 7 -16.37 1.84 11.16
N GLN A 8 -15.92 0.58 11.25
CA GLN A 8 -14.66 0.22 11.89
C GLN A 8 -13.43 0.64 11.07
N LEU A 9 -13.50 0.56 9.74
CA LEU A 9 -12.39 0.99 8.87
C LEU A 9 -12.17 2.51 8.88
N ARG A 10 -13.21 3.30 9.11
CA ARG A 10 -13.13 4.77 9.08
C ARG A 10 -12.15 5.35 10.11
N PRO A 11 -12.18 4.98 11.40
CA PRO A 11 -11.22 5.49 12.37
C PRO A 11 -9.78 5.03 12.06
N MET A 12 -9.59 3.80 11.59
CA MET A 12 -8.28 3.30 11.16
C MET A 12 -7.72 4.13 10.00
N TYR A 13 -8.53 4.37 8.96
CA TYR A 13 -8.16 5.22 7.84
C TYR A 13 -7.76 6.62 8.30
N MET A 14 -8.54 7.23 9.19
CA MET A 14 -8.26 8.57 9.69
C MET A 14 -6.96 8.64 10.51
N ASP A 15 -6.68 7.61 11.31
CA ASP A 15 -5.43 7.52 12.09
C ASP A 15 -4.20 7.35 11.18
N TYR A 16 -4.25 6.43 10.21
CA TYR A 16 -3.17 6.25 9.23
C TYR A 16 -2.98 7.47 8.33
N HIS A 17 -4.05 8.08 7.85
CA HIS A 17 -3.98 9.29 7.04
C HIS A 17 -3.37 10.46 7.83
N LYS A 18 -3.72 10.59 9.11
CA LYS A 18 -3.12 11.60 9.99
C LYS A 18 -1.63 11.34 10.17
N LYS A 19 -1.23 10.12 10.51
CA LYS A 19 0.18 9.73 10.65
C LYS A 19 0.96 10.01 9.37
N LEU A 20 0.44 9.66 8.21
CA LEU A 20 1.09 9.94 6.92
C LEU A 20 1.15 11.43 6.59
N SER A 21 0.12 12.22 6.95
CA SER A 21 0.14 13.67 6.70
C SER A 21 1.15 14.43 7.57
N GLU A 22 1.51 13.88 8.74
CA GLU A 22 2.54 14.41 9.62
C GLU A 22 3.97 14.03 9.15
N ILE A 23 4.08 13.05 8.25
CA ILE A 23 5.33 12.52 7.71
C ILE A 23 5.63 13.24 6.39
N ASN A 24 6.81 13.83 6.30
CA ASN A 24 7.31 14.35 5.02
C ASN A 24 7.91 13.20 4.22
N GLU A 25 7.12 12.63 3.30
CA GLU A 25 7.50 11.51 2.44
C GLU A 25 8.79 11.82 1.64
N GLU A 26 8.88 13.01 1.04
CA GLU A 26 10.05 13.40 0.24
C GLU A 26 11.32 13.37 1.09
N LYS A 27 11.22 13.85 2.33
CA LYS A 27 12.36 13.85 3.24
C LYS A 27 12.76 12.44 3.70
N ILE A 28 11.79 11.56 3.95
CA ILE A 28 12.09 10.15 4.30
C ILE A 28 12.80 9.46 3.16
N GLN A 29 12.32 9.65 1.94
CA GLN A 29 12.92 9.07 0.75
C GLN A 29 14.33 9.62 0.51
N GLU A 30 14.52 10.93 0.64
CA GLU A 30 15.84 11.58 0.52
C GLU A 30 16.81 11.08 1.59
N ASP A 31 16.40 11.02 2.86
CA ASP A 31 17.20 10.52 3.97
C ASP A 31 17.58 9.05 3.74
N TYR A 32 16.68 8.23 3.24
CA TYR A 32 16.94 6.82 2.95
C TYR A 32 17.93 6.63 1.79
N GLU A 33 17.78 7.36 0.70
CA GLU A 33 18.73 7.29 -0.43
C GLU A 33 20.12 7.78 0.00
N ASN A 34 20.20 8.89 0.74
CA ASN A 34 21.46 9.38 1.31
C ASN A 34 22.12 8.38 2.28
N TRP A 35 21.31 7.67 3.08
CA TRP A 35 21.79 6.61 3.97
C TRP A 35 22.37 5.44 3.19
N LYS A 36 21.66 4.99 2.17
CA LYS A 36 22.05 3.88 1.29
C LYS A 36 23.35 4.18 0.55
N GLU A 37 23.43 5.36 -0.08
CA GLU A 37 24.66 5.82 -0.76
C GLU A 37 25.83 5.93 0.21
N SER A 38 25.61 6.51 1.38
CA SER A 38 26.65 6.65 2.40
C SER A 38 27.16 5.30 2.89
N LYS A 39 26.28 4.34 3.09
CA LYS A 39 26.63 2.97 3.51
C LYS A 39 27.44 2.23 2.44
N GLN A 40 27.04 2.36 1.18
CA GLN A 40 27.78 1.77 0.08
C GLN A 40 29.17 2.40 -0.05
N PHE A 41 29.25 3.72 0.04
CA PHE A 41 30.50 4.44 -0.07
C PHE A 41 31.46 4.14 1.07
N ILE A 42 30.97 3.95 2.31
CA ILE A 42 31.79 3.48 3.44
C ILE A 42 32.41 2.12 3.12
N THR A 43 31.65 1.18 2.61
CA THR A 43 32.15 -0.15 2.23
C THR A 43 33.25 -0.05 1.16
N GLU A 44 33.07 0.83 0.18
CA GLU A 44 34.09 1.08 -0.84
C GLU A 44 35.36 1.70 -0.26
N LEU A 45 35.23 2.66 0.66
CA LEU A 45 36.35 3.29 1.34
C LEU A 45 37.11 2.29 2.22
N GLU A 46 36.43 1.44 2.97
CA GLU A 46 37.05 0.38 3.77
C GLU A 46 37.88 -0.57 2.91
N ASN A 47 37.37 -0.97 1.75
CA ASN A 47 38.11 -1.81 0.83
C ASN A 47 39.37 -1.09 0.25
N LYS A 48 39.24 0.19 -0.12
CA LYS A 48 40.37 1.00 -0.61
C LYS A 48 41.42 1.17 0.47
N ILE A 49 41.03 1.44 1.71
CA ILE A 49 41.95 1.56 2.86
C ILE A 49 42.72 0.24 3.07
N LYS A 50 42.04 -0.90 3.11
CA LYS A 50 42.66 -2.23 3.24
C LYS A 50 43.65 -2.52 2.12
N ILE A 51 43.34 -2.17 0.87
CA ILE A 51 44.22 -2.35 -0.28
C ILE A 51 45.45 -1.45 -0.14
N ASN A 52 45.26 -0.18 0.24
CA ASN A 52 46.34 0.77 0.46
C ASN A 52 47.26 0.31 1.58
N GLU A 53 46.73 -0.11 2.74
CA GLU A 53 47.50 -0.67 3.86
C GLU A 53 48.31 -1.91 3.44
N SER A 54 47.71 -2.81 2.65
CA SER A 54 48.41 -4.00 2.15
C SER A 54 49.57 -3.66 1.23
N LYS A 55 49.37 -2.70 0.30
CA LYS A 55 50.42 -2.18 -0.59
C LYS A 55 51.55 -1.53 0.18
N THR A 56 51.19 -0.66 1.13
CA THR A 56 52.16 0.03 1.99
C THR A 56 53.00 -0.96 2.79
N LYS A 57 52.35 -1.99 3.36
CA LYS A 57 53.05 -3.04 4.09
C LYS A 57 54.04 -3.84 3.21
N SER A 58 53.60 -4.19 2.00
CA SER A 58 54.44 -4.90 1.03
C SER A 58 55.65 -4.08 0.61
N LEU A 59 55.45 -2.78 0.29
CA LEU A 59 56.54 -1.88 -0.08
C LEU A 59 57.52 -1.60 1.07
N ASN A 60 57.00 -1.44 2.29
CA ASN A 60 57.84 -1.30 3.48
C ASN A 60 58.70 -2.52 3.70
N HIS A 61 58.17 -3.75 3.51
CA HIS A 61 58.96 -4.97 3.62
C HIS A 61 60.08 -5.02 2.55
N HIS A 62 59.70 -4.71 1.31
CA HIS A 62 60.66 -4.65 0.23
C HIS A 62 61.75 -3.59 0.47
N ASN A 63 61.42 -2.41 0.95
CA ASN A 63 62.36 -1.36 1.33
C ASN A 63 63.32 -1.84 2.45
N GLN A 64 62.77 -2.57 3.46
CA GLN A 64 63.62 -3.15 4.54
C GLN A 64 64.57 -4.21 3.99
N ASP A 65 64.21 -5.01 3.01
CA ASP A 65 65.12 -5.99 2.40
C ASP A 65 66.22 -5.29 1.58
N LEU A 66 65.88 -4.23 0.86
CA LEU A 66 66.89 -3.41 0.16
C LEU A 66 67.85 -2.71 1.13
N MET A 67 67.41 -2.29 2.33
CA MET A 67 68.30 -1.70 3.37
C MET A 67 69.25 -2.67 3.96
N LYS A 68 69.09 -3.97 3.88
CA LYS A 68 70.01 -5.00 4.34
C LYS A 68 71.20 -5.13 3.39
N PHE A 69 71.17 -4.55 2.22
CA PHE A 69 72.29 -4.56 1.28
C PHE A 69 73.36 -3.62 1.72
N THR A 70 74.56 -4.20 1.97
CA THR A 70 75.76 -3.46 2.39
C THR A 70 76.55 -3.09 1.13
N TYR A 71 76.61 -1.80 0.81
CA TYR A 71 77.41 -1.30 -0.30
C TYR A 71 78.87 -1.35 0.07
N ASP A 72 79.75 -2.00 -0.76
CA ASP A 72 81.20 -2.02 -0.65
C ASP A 72 81.82 -1.29 -1.84
N GLU A 73 82.46 -0.17 -1.58
CA GLU A 73 83.10 0.67 -2.62
C GLU A 73 84.22 -0.03 -3.38
N ASN A 74 84.81 -1.15 -2.86
CA ASN A 74 85.84 -1.91 -3.50
C ASN A 74 85.38 -3.15 -4.27
N CYS A 75 84.05 -3.41 -4.28
CA CYS A 75 83.44 -4.52 -4.98
C CYS A 75 82.82 -4.07 -6.31
N GLU A 76 83.37 -4.56 -7.46
CA GLU A 76 82.89 -4.24 -8.81
C GLU A 76 81.40 -4.52 -8.97
N PHE A 77 80.87 -5.56 -8.35
CA PHE A 77 79.48 -5.90 -8.36
C PHE A 77 78.60 -4.85 -7.62
N CYS A 78 79.14 -4.40 -6.43
CA CYS A 78 78.46 -3.34 -5.68
C CYS A 78 78.48 -2.01 -6.40
N ILE A 79 79.58 -1.66 -7.07
CA ILE A 79 79.69 -0.41 -7.86
C ILE A 79 78.67 -0.43 -9.03
N LYS A 80 78.45 -1.58 -9.69
CA LYS A 80 77.56 -1.71 -10.86
C LYS A 80 76.12 -1.77 -10.44
N ASN A 81 75.74 -2.55 -9.43
CA ASN A 81 74.37 -2.79 -9.02
C ASN A 81 73.86 -1.86 -7.89
N GLY A 82 74.81 -1.29 -7.10
CA GLY A 82 74.49 -0.43 -5.97
C GLY A 82 73.74 0.86 -6.36
N LYS A 83 74.04 1.43 -7.54
CA LYS A 83 73.32 2.60 -8.04
C LYS A 83 71.87 2.30 -8.40
N GLU A 84 71.63 1.13 -8.97
CA GLU A 84 70.26 0.70 -9.32
C GLU A 84 69.46 0.44 -8.04
N GLN A 85 70.03 -0.16 -7.02
CA GLN A 85 69.36 -0.40 -5.72
C GLN A 85 69.10 0.89 -4.95
N ILE A 86 70.02 1.88 -4.97
CA ILE A 86 69.74 3.20 -4.37
C ILE A 86 68.57 3.87 -5.06
N HIS A 87 68.56 3.83 -6.40
CA HIS A 87 67.46 4.41 -7.18
C HIS A 87 66.11 3.71 -6.90
N GLU A 88 66.11 2.38 -6.86
CA GLU A 88 64.92 1.57 -6.48
C GLU A 88 64.44 1.91 -5.06
N GLN A 89 65.34 2.10 -4.12
CA GLN A 89 65.03 2.52 -2.74
C GLN A 89 64.33 3.89 -2.71
N GLU A 90 64.84 4.87 -3.48
CA GLU A 90 64.21 6.19 -3.60
C GLU A 90 62.82 6.13 -4.23
N GLU A 91 62.66 5.33 -5.28
CA GLU A 91 61.33 5.12 -5.91
C GLU A 91 60.32 4.47 -4.96
N ILE A 92 60.75 3.45 -4.21
CA ILE A 92 59.89 2.78 -3.23
C ILE A 92 59.48 3.74 -2.12
N LYS A 93 60.44 4.53 -1.62
CA LYS A 93 60.18 5.54 -0.59
C LYS A 93 59.13 6.56 -1.07
N ASN A 94 59.32 7.08 -2.28
CA ASN A 94 58.34 8.01 -2.85
C ASN A 94 56.93 7.37 -2.99
N LYS A 95 56.85 6.11 -3.44
CA LYS A 95 55.59 5.37 -3.51
C LYS A 95 54.94 5.13 -2.14
N ILE A 96 55.75 4.89 -1.12
CA ILE A 96 55.27 4.77 0.27
C ILE A 96 54.70 6.10 0.76
N ASP A 97 55.39 7.21 0.50
CA ASP A 97 54.90 8.56 0.88
C ASP A 97 53.60 8.93 0.17
N GLU A 98 53.47 8.59 -1.12
CA GLU A 98 52.22 8.74 -1.88
C GLU A 98 51.10 7.91 -1.25
N LEU A 99 51.35 6.64 -0.89
CA LEU A 99 50.36 5.78 -0.26
C LEU A 99 49.93 6.29 1.13
N TYR A 100 50.84 6.86 1.93
CA TYR A 100 50.48 7.49 3.20
C TYR A 100 49.58 8.72 3.00
N SER A 101 49.88 9.53 1.98
CA SER A 101 49.02 10.67 1.62
C SER A 101 47.63 10.19 1.20
N GLU A 102 47.54 9.17 0.32
CA GLU A 102 46.30 8.57 -0.11
C GLU A 102 45.51 7.96 1.07
N HIS A 103 46.21 7.26 1.98
CA HIS A 103 45.60 6.70 3.20
C HIS A 103 44.99 7.78 4.08
N SER A 104 45.65 8.90 4.26
CA SER A 104 45.15 10.06 5.01
C SER A 104 43.85 10.59 4.40
N ASP A 105 43.85 10.78 3.07
CA ASP A 105 42.65 11.25 2.33
C ASP A 105 41.47 10.28 2.40
N LEU A 106 41.75 8.98 2.23
CA LEU A 106 40.72 7.94 2.35
C LEU A 106 40.14 7.90 3.76
N THR A 107 40.99 8.00 4.78
CA THR A 107 40.57 8.01 6.19
C THR A 107 39.74 9.26 6.52
N ALA A 108 40.09 10.42 5.98
CA ALA A 108 39.31 11.64 6.15
C ALA A 108 37.92 11.51 5.52
N LYS A 109 37.84 10.99 4.29
CA LYS A 109 36.58 10.72 3.60
C LYS A 109 35.72 9.71 4.38
N TYR A 110 36.33 8.63 4.88
CA TYR A 110 35.63 7.65 5.71
C TYR A 110 35.01 8.28 6.96
N LYS A 111 35.76 9.09 7.71
CA LYS A 111 35.27 9.78 8.91
C LYS A 111 34.11 10.73 8.58
N MET A 112 34.22 11.50 7.48
CA MET A 112 33.14 12.41 7.06
C MET A 112 31.85 11.65 6.68
N THR A 113 32.03 10.54 5.96
CA THR A 113 30.86 9.73 5.53
C THR A 113 30.24 8.99 6.70
N SER A 114 31.05 8.47 7.64
CA SER A 114 30.56 7.86 8.89
C SER A 114 29.76 8.84 9.73
N TYR A 115 30.21 10.08 9.84
CA TYR A 115 29.47 11.14 10.53
C TYR A 115 28.15 11.49 9.83
N LYS A 116 28.13 11.50 8.49
CA LYS A 116 26.88 11.64 7.70
C LYS A 116 25.92 10.51 8.01
N LEU A 117 26.41 9.27 7.98
CA LEU A 117 25.60 8.08 8.25
C LEU A 117 25.03 8.09 9.68
N GLU A 118 25.82 8.51 10.67
CA GLU A 118 25.36 8.66 12.04
C GLU A 118 24.24 9.71 12.17
N LYS A 119 24.33 10.82 11.45
CA LYS A 119 23.28 11.84 11.42
C LYS A 119 21.98 11.40 10.77
N LEU A 120 22.06 10.50 9.78
CA LEU A 120 20.87 9.91 9.12
C LEU A 120 20.19 8.88 10.04
N GLY A 121 20.91 8.32 11.00
CA GLY A 121 20.42 7.47 12.08
C GLY A 121 19.59 6.29 11.57
N ASP A 122 18.32 6.30 11.92
CA ASP A 122 17.32 5.25 11.63
C ASP A 122 16.56 5.42 10.29
N ALA A 123 17.17 6.10 9.31
CA ALA A 123 16.54 6.38 8.02
C ALA A 123 15.98 5.13 7.31
N ASP A 124 16.68 3.99 7.40
CA ASP A 124 16.21 2.71 6.84
C ASP A 124 14.97 2.19 7.58
N GLU A 125 14.92 2.33 8.89
CA GLU A 125 13.77 1.92 9.71
C GLU A 125 12.56 2.82 9.44
N ARG A 126 12.74 4.14 9.45
CA ARG A 126 11.71 5.12 9.10
C ARG A 126 11.13 4.88 7.69
N ASN A 127 11.96 4.57 6.71
CA ASN A 127 11.50 4.26 5.36
C ASN A 127 10.72 2.94 5.31
N ARG A 128 11.11 1.92 6.09
CA ARG A 128 10.35 0.67 6.19
C ARG A 128 8.98 0.88 6.84
N GLU A 129 8.94 1.61 7.95
CA GLU A 129 7.67 1.95 8.63
C GLU A 129 6.75 2.75 7.72
N PHE A 130 7.27 3.75 7.02
CA PHE A 130 6.50 4.53 6.05
C PHE A 130 5.88 3.64 4.97
N LYS A 131 6.63 2.69 4.39
CA LYS A 131 6.12 1.75 3.39
C LYS A 131 5.00 0.87 3.96
N ILE A 132 5.18 0.33 5.16
CA ILE A 132 4.15 -0.49 5.81
C ILE A 132 2.86 0.32 5.98
N PHE A 133 2.94 1.54 6.52
CA PHE A 133 1.76 2.39 6.69
C PHE A 133 1.11 2.78 5.36
N SER A 134 1.90 3.05 4.34
CA SER A 134 1.40 3.37 3.00
C SER A 134 0.65 2.18 2.38
N ASP A 135 1.21 0.98 2.49
CA ASP A 135 0.60 -0.25 1.97
C ASP A 135 -0.70 -0.59 2.72
N GLU A 136 -0.72 -0.48 4.05
CA GLU A 136 -1.91 -0.68 4.88
C GLU A 136 -3.01 0.34 4.52
N LEU A 137 -2.67 1.61 4.31
CA LEU A 137 -3.64 2.62 3.88
C LEU A 137 -4.24 2.30 2.52
N ASN A 138 -3.42 1.90 1.56
CA ASN A 138 -3.87 1.49 0.23
C ASN A 138 -4.82 0.29 0.31
N GLN A 139 -4.52 -0.68 1.18
CA GLN A 139 -5.38 -1.84 1.40
C GLN A 139 -6.74 -1.42 2.00
N ILE A 140 -6.73 -0.55 3.01
CA ILE A 140 -7.96 -0.01 3.62
C ILE A 140 -8.80 0.74 2.59
N GLN A 141 -8.19 1.57 1.75
CA GLN A 141 -8.88 2.27 0.66
C GLN A 141 -9.53 1.30 -0.32
N HIS A 142 -8.79 0.26 -0.73
CA HIS A 142 -9.31 -0.76 -1.63
C HIS A 142 -10.52 -1.49 -1.04
N ASP A 143 -10.43 -1.90 0.22
CA ASP A 143 -11.51 -2.59 0.93
C ASP A 143 -12.74 -1.67 1.12
N ALA A 144 -12.52 -0.39 1.43
CA ALA A 144 -13.59 0.60 1.53
C ALA A 144 -14.36 0.78 0.21
N VAL A 145 -13.66 0.84 -0.92
CA VAL A 145 -14.28 0.91 -2.26
C VAL A 145 -15.09 -0.35 -2.57
N LYS A 146 -14.54 -1.52 -2.29
CA LYS A 146 -15.20 -2.82 -2.51
C LYS A 146 -16.50 -2.95 -1.69
N ILE A 147 -16.44 -2.54 -0.42
CA ILE A 147 -17.60 -2.55 0.49
C ILE A 147 -18.64 -1.52 0.05
N GLY A 148 -18.20 -0.32 -0.34
CA GLY A 148 -19.09 0.71 -0.90
C GLY A 148 -19.87 0.21 -2.11
N GLY A 149 -19.24 -0.52 -3.01
CA GLY A 149 -19.89 -1.16 -4.15
C GLY A 149 -20.92 -2.21 -3.76
N LYS A 150 -20.63 -3.04 -2.74
CA LYS A 150 -21.60 -4.02 -2.22
C LYS A 150 -22.81 -3.34 -1.59
N ILE A 151 -22.58 -2.31 -0.77
CA ILE A 151 -23.66 -1.53 -0.13
C ILE A 151 -24.58 -0.92 -1.19
N SER A 152 -24.02 -0.24 -2.20
CA SER A 152 -24.81 0.36 -3.29
C SER A 152 -25.65 -0.68 -4.05
N THR A 153 -25.11 -1.86 -4.28
CA THR A 153 -25.86 -2.97 -4.91
C THR A 153 -27.01 -3.43 -4.03
N GLN A 154 -26.80 -3.54 -2.72
CA GLN A 154 -27.84 -3.93 -1.77
C GLN A 154 -28.93 -2.88 -1.62
N GLU A 155 -28.58 -1.61 -1.57
CA GLU A 155 -29.53 -0.49 -1.56
C GLU A 155 -30.41 -0.49 -2.82
N SER A 156 -29.84 -0.78 -3.98
CA SER A 156 -30.59 -0.90 -5.24
C SER A 156 -31.57 -2.07 -5.21
N ARG A 157 -31.17 -3.21 -4.64
CA ARG A 157 -32.05 -4.37 -4.46
C ARG A 157 -33.20 -4.08 -3.48
N LEU A 158 -32.88 -3.39 -2.38
CA LEU A 158 -33.88 -2.99 -1.39
C LEU A 158 -34.97 -2.11 -2.03
N LYS A 159 -34.57 -1.08 -2.79
CA LYS A 159 -35.51 -0.21 -3.52
C LYS A 159 -36.39 -0.99 -4.51
N HIS A 160 -35.82 -1.98 -5.18
CA HIS A 160 -36.59 -2.84 -6.07
C HIS A 160 -37.65 -3.66 -5.32
N ILE A 161 -37.26 -4.29 -4.20
CA ILE A 161 -38.18 -5.06 -3.35
C ILE A 161 -39.28 -4.15 -2.76
N GLU A 162 -38.97 -2.95 -2.32
CA GLU A 162 -39.94 -1.97 -1.82
C GLU A 162 -40.97 -1.59 -2.91
N SER A 163 -40.50 -1.41 -4.14
CA SER A 163 -41.41 -1.15 -5.29
C SER A 163 -42.30 -2.34 -5.60
N GLU A 164 -41.77 -3.57 -5.60
CA GLU A 164 -42.55 -4.78 -5.78
C GLU A 164 -43.60 -4.96 -4.67
N LEU A 165 -43.21 -4.73 -3.40
CA LEU A 165 -44.11 -4.79 -2.25
C LEU A 165 -45.29 -3.82 -2.42
N THR A 166 -44.99 -2.56 -2.76
CA THR A 166 -46.05 -1.55 -3.02
C THR A 166 -47.02 -1.97 -4.13
N SER A 167 -46.49 -2.60 -5.19
CA SER A 167 -47.32 -3.13 -6.29
C SER A 167 -48.22 -4.28 -5.83
N VAL A 168 -47.69 -5.20 -5.03
CA VAL A 168 -48.42 -6.32 -4.46
C VAL A 168 -49.50 -5.82 -3.50
N GLU A 169 -49.16 -4.89 -2.59
CA GLU A 169 -50.15 -4.28 -1.67
C GLU A 169 -51.30 -3.63 -2.42
N SER A 170 -51.00 -2.89 -3.50
CA SER A 170 -52.03 -2.28 -4.34
C SER A 170 -52.90 -3.32 -5.02
N SER A 171 -52.32 -4.43 -5.47
CA SER A 171 -53.07 -5.55 -6.09
C SER A 171 -53.96 -6.28 -5.10
N VAL A 172 -53.46 -6.51 -3.88
CA VAL A 172 -54.26 -7.11 -2.79
C VAL A 172 -55.43 -6.22 -2.40
N LYS A 173 -55.21 -4.92 -2.26
CA LYS A 173 -56.30 -3.96 -1.98
C LYS A 173 -57.36 -4.01 -3.05
N ARG A 174 -56.98 -4.00 -4.33
CA ARG A 174 -57.89 -4.11 -5.46
C ARG A 174 -58.66 -5.43 -5.46
N TYR A 175 -58.04 -6.52 -5.06
CA TYR A 175 -58.67 -7.82 -4.93
C TYR A 175 -59.80 -7.76 -3.90
N TYR A 176 -59.60 -7.24 -2.71
CA TYR A 176 -60.64 -7.10 -1.68
C TYR A 176 -61.79 -6.17 -2.12
N GLU A 177 -61.47 -5.05 -2.82
CA GLU A 177 -62.48 -4.17 -3.37
C GLU A 177 -63.36 -4.87 -4.43
N LEU A 178 -62.80 -5.77 -5.22
CA LEU A 178 -63.53 -6.57 -6.21
C LEU A 178 -64.35 -7.65 -5.53
N GLU A 179 -63.84 -8.32 -4.52
CA GLU A 179 -64.54 -9.33 -3.73
C GLU A 179 -65.81 -8.74 -3.10
N GLU A 180 -65.71 -7.56 -2.47
CA GLU A 180 -66.90 -6.84 -1.93
C GLU A 180 -67.90 -6.51 -3.01
N LYS A 181 -67.45 -6.06 -4.20
CA LYS A 181 -68.43 -5.79 -5.34
C LYS A 181 -69.07 -7.05 -5.84
N ILE A 182 -68.41 -8.18 -5.92
CA ILE A 182 -68.95 -9.47 -6.31
C ILE A 182 -69.99 -9.90 -5.30
N GLU A 183 -69.78 -9.80 -4.01
CA GLU A 183 -70.71 -10.14 -2.97
C GLU A 183 -71.96 -9.26 -3.05
N ASN A 184 -71.81 -7.96 -3.25
CA ASN A 184 -72.91 -7.02 -3.43
C ASN A 184 -73.75 -7.33 -4.71
N ASN A 185 -73.09 -7.69 -5.82
CA ASN A 185 -73.74 -8.12 -7.04
C ASN A 185 -74.55 -9.40 -6.84
N ASN A 186 -74.01 -10.37 -6.12
CA ASN A 186 -74.72 -11.61 -5.80
C ASN A 186 -76.02 -11.32 -4.99
N LYS A 187 -75.86 -10.47 -3.94
CA LYS A 187 -77.03 -10.03 -3.14
C LYS A 187 -78.11 -9.31 -3.98
N LEU A 188 -77.67 -8.50 -4.96
CA LEU A 188 -78.58 -7.83 -5.90
C LEU A 188 -79.27 -8.83 -6.86
N ASN A 189 -78.52 -9.80 -7.36
CA ASN A 189 -79.09 -10.86 -8.24
C ASN A 189 -80.10 -11.70 -7.49
N ASP A 190 -79.86 -12.05 -6.23
CA ASP A 190 -80.85 -12.76 -5.40
C ASP A 190 -82.15 -11.95 -5.24
N LYS A 191 -82.05 -10.64 -4.94
CA LYS A 191 -83.21 -9.76 -4.86
C LYS A 191 -83.95 -9.63 -6.17
N ILE A 192 -83.23 -9.56 -7.30
CA ILE A 192 -83.89 -9.53 -8.64
C ILE A 192 -84.65 -10.84 -8.88
N SER A 193 -84.10 -11.99 -8.51
CA SER A 193 -84.77 -13.29 -8.62
C SER A 193 -86.05 -13.37 -7.78
N ASP A 194 -85.91 -12.90 -6.51
CA ASP A 194 -87.09 -12.87 -5.60
C ASP A 194 -88.19 -11.97 -6.13
N LEU A 195 -87.84 -10.73 -6.56
CA LEU A 195 -88.79 -9.79 -7.14
C LEU A 195 -89.41 -10.31 -8.45
N THR A 196 -88.66 -10.98 -9.29
CA THR A 196 -89.11 -11.59 -10.53
C THR A 196 -90.14 -12.69 -10.25
N THR A 197 -89.88 -13.49 -9.20
CA THR A 197 -90.83 -14.53 -8.74
C THR A 197 -92.14 -13.91 -8.21
N GLU A 198 -92.01 -12.84 -7.42
CA GLU A 198 -93.15 -12.12 -6.86
C GLU A 198 -94.02 -11.47 -7.98
N ILE A 199 -93.38 -10.80 -8.96
CA ILE A 199 -94.04 -10.25 -10.15
C ILE A 199 -94.76 -11.34 -10.89
N SER A 200 -94.19 -12.51 -11.13
CA SER A 200 -94.80 -13.62 -11.81
C SER A 200 -96.04 -14.14 -11.07
N LYS A 201 -95.96 -14.19 -9.74
CA LYS A 201 -97.09 -14.57 -8.88
C LYS A 201 -98.23 -13.55 -8.96
N LEU A 202 -97.89 -12.25 -8.82
CA LEU A 202 -98.89 -11.18 -8.95
C LEU A 202 -99.52 -11.14 -10.35
N GLN A 203 -98.75 -11.40 -11.41
CA GLN A 203 -99.33 -11.54 -12.77
C GLN A 203 -100.32 -12.70 -12.90
N MET A 204 -100.02 -13.85 -12.28
CA MET A 204 -100.99 -14.98 -12.25
C MET A 204 -102.22 -14.63 -11.46
N GLU A 205 -102.07 -14.00 -10.30
CA GLU A 205 -103.25 -13.52 -9.51
C GLU A 205 -104.08 -12.53 -10.29
N ALA A 206 -103.46 -11.56 -10.99
CA ALA A 206 -104.16 -10.62 -11.85
C ALA A 206 -104.95 -11.31 -12.96
N ILE A 207 -104.35 -12.31 -13.64
CA ILE A 207 -105.03 -13.13 -14.67
C ILE A 207 -106.21 -13.91 -14.08
N GLU A 208 -106.08 -14.42 -12.85
CA GLU A 208 -107.17 -15.12 -12.15
C GLU A 208 -108.33 -14.15 -11.81
N VAL A 209 -108.05 -12.94 -11.41
CA VAL A 209 -109.06 -11.90 -11.16
C VAL A 209 -109.75 -11.51 -12.43
N ASP A 210 -109.06 -11.26 -13.54
CA ASP A 210 -109.62 -10.95 -14.86
C ASP A 210 -110.58 -12.08 -15.40
N LYS A 211 -110.33 -13.32 -15.03
CA LYS A 211 -111.20 -14.45 -15.41
C LYS A 211 -112.48 -14.54 -14.61
N ARG A 212 -112.59 -13.83 -13.50
CA ARG A 212 -113.75 -13.84 -12.59
C ARG A 212 -114.72 -12.73 -12.86
N TYR A 213 -114.40 -11.77 -13.70
CA TYR A 213 -115.30 -10.70 -14.20
C TYR A 213 -115.59 -10.90 -15.71
#